data_170d52ee58369d4e0cd8f6270bf59edd
#
_entry.id   170d52ee58369d4e0cd8f6270bf59edd
#
_cell.length_a   1.000
_cell.length_b   1.000
_cell.length_c   1.000
_cell.angle_alpha   90.00
_cell.angle_beta   90.00
_cell.angle_gamma   90.00
#
_symmetry.space_group_name_H-M   'P 1'
#
loop_
_entity.id
_entity.type
_entity.pdbx_description
1 polymer ?
#
loop_
_entity_poly.entity_id
_entity_poly.type
_entity_poly.pdbx_seq_one_letter_code
_entity_poly.pdbx_strand_id
1 'polypeptide(L)'
;MKKTAFITLILTLIFSCKKETDQNENFTTFLNTIPELQLPFTANSYADLQTKVQIDTTFNKYNDIYANGIYGKIKINDSINAIIYLLAGDNVFPKIVTYNKQGVKIAEQILVNLPGGSDGYNGSGSSFLNLSKDLEIQIIDTTNSFDRDSTDVIIEKSRTTEITIEKYNIKSNGQILLK
;
A
#
# COMPACT_ATOMS: atom_id res chain seq x y z
N MET A 1 46.89 -24.81 -17.03
CA MET A 1 45.41 -24.77 -17.03
C MET A 1 44.76 -24.50 -15.66
N LYS A 2 45.29 -24.92 -14.49
CA LYS A 2 44.66 -24.72 -13.17
C LYS A 2 44.64 -23.26 -12.66
N LYS A 3 45.62 -22.42 -13.05
CA LYS A 3 45.70 -21.01 -12.59
C LYS A 3 44.71 -20.08 -13.30
N THR A 4 44.40 -20.34 -14.57
CA THR A 4 43.43 -19.53 -15.34
C THR A 4 42.01 -19.71 -14.88
N ALA A 5 41.60 -20.94 -14.47
CA ALA A 5 40.26 -21.22 -13.91
C ALA A 5 40.02 -20.51 -12.59
N PHE A 6 41.07 -20.36 -11.75
CA PHE A 6 40.94 -19.68 -10.45
C PHE A 6 40.75 -18.17 -10.58
N ILE A 7 41.46 -17.55 -11.54
CA ILE A 7 41.30 -16.10 -11.81
C ILE A 7 39.93 -15.77 -12.39
N THR A 8 39.37 -16.65 -13.25
CA THR A 8 38.00 -16.46 -13.79
C THR A 8 36.95 -16.57 -12.69
N LEU A 9 37.11 -17.48 -11.73
CA LEU A 9 36.19 -17.62 -10.61
C LEU A 9 36.20 -16.40 -9.68
N ILE A 10 37.36 -15.79 -9.42
CA ILE A 10 37.48 -14.60 -8.59
C ILE A 10 36.84 -13.38 -9.29
N LEU A 11 37.01 -13.24 -10.62
CA LEU A 11 36.40 -12.16 -11.38
C LEU A 11 34.85 -12.22 -11.36
N THR A 12 34.24 -13.41 -11.44
CA THR A 12 32.78 -13.56 -11.38
C THR A 12 32.19 -13.20 -10.01
N LEU A 13 32.92 -13.43 -8.92
CA LEU A 13 32.50 -13.06 -7.58
C LEU A 13 32.48 -11.54 -7.36
N ILE A 14 33.41 -10.79 -7.98
CA ILE A 14 33.50 -9.33 -7.84
C ILE A 14 32.35 -8.65 -8.58
N PHE A 15 31.94 -9.16 -9.76
CA PHE A 15 30.84 -8.59 -10.54
C PHE A 15 29.46 -8.84 -9.89
N SER A 16 29.27 -9.96 -9.18
CA SER A 16 28.02 -10.26 -8.47
C SER A 16 27.77 -9.28 -7.32
N CYS A 17 28.83 -8.87 -6.60
CA CYS A 17 28.68 -7.99 -5.43
C CYS A 17 28.30 -6.54 -5.84
N LYS A 18 28.73 -6.05 -7.01
CA LYS A 18 28.49 -4.68 -7.46
C LYS A 18 27.01 -4.42 -7.79
N LYS A 19 26.33 -5.42 -8.35
CA LYS A 19 24.92 -5.28 -8.77
C LYS A 19 23.96 -5.17 -7.57
N GLU A 20 24.28 -5.80 -6.46
CA GLU A 20 23.47 -5.77 -5.23
C GLU A 20 23.63 -4.43 -4.48
N THR A 21 24.82 -3.86 -4.50
CA THR A 21 25.12 -2.56 -3.90
C THR A 21 24.36 -1.44 -4.61
N ASP A 22 24.40 -1.40 -5.96
CA ASP A 22 23.72 -0.38 -6.76
C ASP A 22 22.18 -0.42 -6.58
N GLN A 23 21.60 -1.61 -6.37
CA GLN A 23 20.16 -1.75 -6.12
C GLN A 23 19.76 -1.23 -4.75
N ASN A 24 20.58 -1.49 -3.73
CA ASN A 24 20.32 -1.07 -2.37
C ASN A 24 20.43 0.47 -2.24
N GLU A 25 21.43 1.07 -2.83
CA GLU A 25 21.60 2.54 -2.84
C GLU A 25 20.43 3.23 -3.54
N ASN A 26 19.97 2.69 -4.67
CA ASN A 26 18.86 3.25 -5.42
C ASN A 26 17.52 3.16 -4.64
N PHE A 27 17.26 2.03 -3.97
CA PHE A 27 16.06 1.88 -3.14
C PHE A 27 16.11 2.78 -1.89
N THR A 28 17.27 2.89 -1.25
CA THR A 28 17.47 3.79 -0.11
C THR A 28 17.23 5.24 -0.52
N THR A 29 17.74 5.64 -1.68
CA THR A 29 17.51 6.99 -2.24
C THR A 29 16.03 7.23 -2.47
N PHE A 30 15.33 6.26 -3.08
CA PHE A 30 13.87 6.32 -3.25
C PHE A 30 13.14 6.47 -1.92
N LEU A 31 13.45 5.63 -0.91
CA LEU A 31 12.83 5.73 0.41
C LEU A 31 13.05 7.11 1.06
N ASN A 32 14.20 7.74 0.82
CA ASN A 32 14.49 9.06 1.40
C ASN A 32 13.64 10.19 0.81
N THR A 33 13.03 10.00 -0.35
CA THR A 33 12.07 10.96 -0.92
C THR A 33 10.69 10.86 -0.28
N ILE A 34 10.39 9.77 0.45
CA ILE A 34 9.06 9.48 0.99
C ILE A 34 9.00 9.87 2.47
N PRO A 35 8.00 10.67 2.89
CA PRO A 35 7.82 11.04 4.29
C PRO A 35 7.49 9.82 5.14
N GLU A 36 8.05 9.76 6.34
CA GLU A 36 7.76 8.71 7.32
C GLU A 36 6.44 9.01 8.04
N LEU A 37 5.60 7.99 8.15
CA LEU A 37 4.33 8.05 8.86
C LEU A 37 4.53 7.69 10.32
N GLN A 38 3.99 8.51 11.21
CA GLN A 38 3.96 8.22 12.64
C GLN A 38 2.82 7.24 12.94
N LEU A 39 3.11 6.20 13.74
CA LEU A 39 2.10 5.27 14.22
C LEU A 39 1.66 5.60 15.66
N PRO A 40 0.37 5.44 16.02
CA PRO A 40 -0.70 4.93 15.15
C PRO A 40 -1.09 5.94 14.08
N PHE A 41 -1.54 5.44 12.93
CA PHE A 41 -2.04 6.24 11.83
C PHE A 41 -3.51 5.90 11.58
N THR A 42 -4.34 6.92 11.38
CA THR A 42 -5.76 6.76 11.06
C THR A 42 -6.17 7.66 9.90
N ALA A 43 -7.06 7.16 9.04
CA ALA A 43 -7.79 7.96 8.07
C ALA A 43 -9.28 7.70 8.23
N ASN A 44 -10.06 8.74 8.43
CA ASN A 44 -11.52 8.64 8.62
C ASN A 44 -12.26 8.55 7.28
N SER A 45 -11.55 8.89 6.20
CA SER A 45 -12.02 8.83 4.83
C SER A 45 -10.82 8.67 3.92
N TYR A 46 -10.98 7.99 2.79
CA TYR A 46 -9.93 7.96 1.76
C TYR A 46 -9.71 9.33 1.11
N ALA A 47 -10.70 10.22 1.16
CA ALA A 47 -10.53 11.62 0.76
C ALA A 47 -9.50 12.38 1.61
N ASP A 48 -9.23 11.92 2.85
CA ASP A 48 -8.20 12.50 3.71
C ASP A 48 -6.78 12.12 3.26
N LEU A 49 -6.66 11.10 2.41
CA LEU A 49 -5.39 10.61 1.90
C LEU A 49 -4.99 11.39 0.65
N GLN A 50 -4.14 12.40 0.85
CA GLN A 50 -3.62 13.20 -0.25
C GLN A 50 -2.21 12.73 -0.64
N THR A 51 -1.90 12.77 -1.93
CA THR A 51 -0.54 12.50 -2.43
C THR A 51 0.45 13.46 -1.78
N LYS A 52 1.43 12.91 -1.07
CA LYS A 52 2.53 13.66 -0.46
C LYS A 52 3.77 13.67 -1.34
N VAL A 53 3.93 12.61 -2.16
CA VAL A 53 5.04 12.48 -3.10
C VAL A 53 4.48 12.08 -4.46
N GLN A 54 4.80 12.86 -5.48
CA GLN A 54 4.49 12.51 -6.86
C GLN A 54 5.39 11.35 -7.32
N ILE A 55 4.85 10.53 -8.20
CA ILE A 55 5.62 9.42 -8.77
C ILE A 55 6.68 9.98 -9.70
N ASP A 56 7.95 9.73 -9.35
CA ASP A 56 9.11 10.07 -10.18
C ASP A 56 9.46 8.89 -11.08
N THR A 57 9.56 9.13 -12.38
CA THR A 57 9.93 8.13 -13.38
C THR A 57 11.34 7.55 -13.17
N THR A 58 12.22 8.26 -12.47
CA THR A 58 13.56 7.78 -12.07
C THR A 58 13.45 6.51 -11.20
N PHE A 59 12.36 6.37 -10.45
CA PHE A 59 12.12 5.26 -9.53
C PHE A 59 11.02 4.29 -10.00
N ASN A 60 10.72 4.25 -11.30
CA ASN A 60 9.66 3.39 -11.87
C ASN A 60 9.69 1.94 -11.40
N LYS A 61 10.89 1.42 -11.12
CA LYS A 61 11.07 0.06 -10.62
C LYS A 61 10.35 -0.21 -9.28
N TYR A 62 10.20 0.82 -8.45
CA TYR A 62 9.58 0.73 -7.12
C TYR A 62 8.16 1.28 -7.11
N ASN A 63 7.77 1.98 -8.14
CA ASN A 63 6.43 2.54 -8.25
C ASN A 63 5.41 1.47 -8.62
N ASP A 64 4.22 1.59 -8.06
CA ASP A 64 3.07 0.83 -8.53
C ASP A 64 2.55 1.44 -9.83
N ILE A 65 2.33 0.61 -10.86
CA ILE A 65 1.90 1.07 -12.19
C ILE A 65 0.51 1.72 -12.19
N TYR A 66 -0.30 1.45 -11.17
CA TYR A 66 -1.64 2.02 -11.00
C TYR A 66 -1.69 3.17 -10.00
N ALA A 67 -0.56 3.53 -9.38
CA ALA A 67 -0.53 4.59 -8.38
C ALA A 67 -0.45 5.98 -9.03
N ASN A 68 -1.25 6.91 -8.50
CA ASN A 68 -1.16 8.34 -8.81
C ASN A 68 -0.14 9.07 -7.92
N GLY A 69 0.28 8.44 -6.82
CA GLY A 69 1.20 9.04 -5.87
C GLY A 69 1.48 8.15 -4.67
N ILE A 70 2.29 8.67 -3.78
CA ILE A 70 2.67 8.01 -2.53
C ILE A 70 2.20 8.87 -1.36
N TYR A 71 1.56 8.23 -0.38
CA TYR A 71 1.13 8.89 0.84
C TYR A 71 2.25 8.95 1.88
N GLY A 72 2.99 7.85 2.05
CA GLY A 72 4.10 7.80 3.01
C GLY A 72 4.68 6.41 3.18
N LYS A 73 5.74 6.33 3.99
CA LYS A 73 6.40 5.07 4.35
C LYS A 73 6.30 4.79 5.84
N ILE A 74 6.42 3.51 6.19
CA ILE A 74 6.46 3.01 7.56
C ILE A 74 7.69 2.13 7.70
N LYS A 75 8.54 2.41 8.67
CA LYS A 75 9.65 1.55 9.02
C LYS A 75 9.14 0.41 9.90
N ILE A 76 9.16 -0.81 9.38
CA ILE A 76 8.78 -2.01 10.15
C ILE A 76 9.95 -2.45 11.02
N ASN A 77 11.14 -2.53 10.42
CA ASN A 77 12.43 -2.76 11.10
C ASN A 77 13.58 -2.30 10.19
N ASP A 78 14.84 -2.61 10.55
CA ASP A 78 16.01 -2.17 9.78
C ASP A 78 16.15 -2.84 8.40
N SER A 79 15.37 -3.88 8.13
CA SER A 79 15.43 -4.62 6.86
C SER A 79 14.15 -4.52 6.04
N ILE A 80 13.05 -4.03 6.63
CA ILE A 80 11.72 -4.04 6.00
C ILE A 80 11.08 -2.66 6.14
N ASN A 81 10.59 -2.15 5.02
CA ASN A 81 9.78 -0.94 4.95
C ASN A 81 8.44 -1.24 4.27
N ALA A 82 7.40 -0.54 4.66
CA ALA A 82 6.14 -0.50 3.95
C ALA A 82 5.90 0.87 3.33
N ILE A 83 5.27 0.92 2.16
CA ILE A 83 4.91 2.16 1.46
C ILE A 83 3.41 2.12 1.22
N ILE A 84 2.73 3.23 1.49
CA ILE A 84 1.33 3.40 1.14
C ILE A 84 1.26 4.18 -0.17
N TYR A 85 0.84 3.49 -1.22
CA TYR A 85 0.53 4.06 -2.54
C TYR A 85 -0.93 4.47 -2.58
N LEU A 86 -1.23 5.45 -3.41
CA LEU A 86 -2.58 5.92 -3.70
C LEU A 86 -2.91 5.54 -5.14
N LEU A 87 -3.76 4.54 -5.32
CA LEU A 87 -4.14 4.04 -6.64
C LEU A 87 -5.13 4.98 -7.30
N ALA A 88 -5.05 5.08 -8.63
CA ALA A 88 -6.00 5.82 -9.45
C ALA A 88 -7.36 5.12 -9.51
N GLY A 89 -8.44 5.89 -9.44
CA GLY A 89 -9.81 5.43 -9.61
C GLY A 89 -10.76 6.63 -9.49
N ASP A 90 -12.06 6.37 -9.55
CA ASP A 90 -13.08 7.40 -9.29
C ASP A 90 -12.92 7.96 -7.86
N ASN A 91 -12.42 7.12 -6.96
CA ASN A 91 -11.91 7.47 -5.65
C ASN A 91 -10.44 7.05 -5.52
N VAL A 92 -9.72 7.66 -4.58
CA VAL A 92 -8.34 7.26 -4.25
C VAL A 92 -8.38 6.02 -3.38
N PHE A 93 -7.69 4.96 -3.79
CA PHE A 93 -7.60 3.71 -3.04
C PHE A 93 -6.19 3.52 -2.47
N PRO A 94 -6.03 3.48 -1.15
CA PRO A 94 -4.74 3.20 -0.55
C PRO A 94 -4.36 1.72 -0.72
N LYS A 95 -3.10 1.50 -1.07
CA LYS A 95 -2.47 0.18 -1.17
C LYS A 95 -1.18 0.18 -0.38
N ILE A 96 -1.02 -0.74 0.54
CA ILE A 96 0.24 -0.94 1.26
C ILE A 96 1.08 -2.00 0.57
N VAL A 97 2.36 -1.72 0.40
CA VAL A 97 3.33 -2.65 -0.20
C VAL A 97 4.54 -2.72 0.71
N THR A 98 4.98 -3.92 1.06
CA THR A 98 6.18 -4.13 1.86
C THR A 98 7.37 -4.52 0.99
N TYR A 99 8.54 -4.01 1.36
CA TYR A 99 9.80 -4.20 0.65
C TYR A 99 10.91 -4.60 1.61
N ASN A 100 11.82 -5.44 1.17
CA ASN A 100 13.09 -5.64 1.85
C ASN A 100 14.05 -4.46 1.59
N LYS A 101 15.21 -4.46 2.25
CA LYS A 101 16.23 -3.40 2.12
C LYS A 101 16.82 -3.27 0.70
N GLN A 102 16.69 -4.28 -0.18
CA GLN A 102 17.10 -4.24 -1.57
C GLN A 102 16.00 -3.71 -2.51
N GLY A 103 14.82 -3.35 -1.97
CA GLY A 103 13.69 -2.89 -2.77
C GLY A 103 12.94 -4.01 -3.49
N VAL A 104 13.11 -5.25 -3.03
CA VAL A 104 12.31 -6.37 -3.52
C VAL A 104 10.98 -6.39 -2.77
N LYS A 105 9.88 -6.38 -3.53
CA LYS A 105 8.53 -6.48 -2.99
C LYS A 105 8.33 -7.83 -2.28
N ILE A 106 7.77 -7.81 -1.07
CA ILE A 106 7.48 -9.00 -0.27
C ILE A 106 6.00 -9.31 -0.30
N ALA A 107 5.15 -8.32 -0.01
CA ALA A 107 3.70 -8.46 0.02
C ALA A 107 3.01 -7.15 -0.34
N GLU A 108 1.74 -7.24 -0.70
CA GLU A 108 0.88 -6.06 -0.91
C GLU A 108 -0.55 -6.35 -0.48
N GLN A 109 -1.27 -5.29 -0.08
CA GLN A 109 -2.68 -5.33 0.27
C GLN A 109 -3.35 -4.02 -0.13
N ILE A 110 -4.46 -4.10 -0.84
CA ILE A 110 -5.35 -2.95 -1.05
C ILE A 110 -6.14 -2.73 0.24
N LEU A 111 -6.13 -1.51 0.73
CA LEU A 111 -6.72 -1.16 2.04
C LEU A 111 -8.14 -0.60 1.87
N VAL A 112 -8.93 -1.24 1.02
CA VAL A 112 -10.34 -0.92 0.79
C VAL A 112 -11.10 -2.18 0.42
N ASN A 113 -12.28 -2.31 0.94
CA ASN A 113 -13.20 -3.42 0.63
C ASN A 113 -14.58 -2.92 0.19
N LEU A 114 -14.67 -1.66 -0.23
CA LEU A 114 -15.93 -1.15 -0.76
C LEU A 114 -16.23 -1.85 -2.08
N PRO A 115 -17.41 -2.47 -2.23
CA PRO A 115 -17.87 -2.94 -3.53
C PRO A 115 -17.92 -1.74 -4.47
N GLY A 116 -17.28 -1.88 -5.64
CA GLY A 116 -17.19 -0.81 -6.61
C GLY A 116 -18.60 -0.25 -6.94
N GLY A 117 -18.74 1.07 -6.87
CA GLY A 117 -19.98 1.74 -7.23
C GLY A 117 -20.93 2.07 -6.07
N SER A 118 -20.42 2.13 -4.82
CA SER A 118 -21.25 2.48 -3.65
C SER A 118 -21.77 3.93 -3.62
N ASP A 119 -21.27 4.82 -4.47
CA ASP A 119 -21.81 6.17 -4.66
C ASP A 119 -22.92 6.20 -5.70
N GLY A 120 -23.56 5.05 -5.86
CA GLY A 120 -24.63 4.88 -6.80
C GLY A 120 -25.94 5.49 -6.32
N TYR A 121 -26.85 5.53 -7.26
CA TYR A 121 -28.22 6.00 -7.12
C TYR A 121 -28.96 5.50 -5.87
N ASN A 122 -28.60 4.31 -5.36
CA ASN A 122 -29.27 3.63 -4.25
C ASN A 122 -28.39 3.40 -3.02
N GLY A 123 -27.27 4.12 -2.84
CA GLY A 123 -26.45 3.90 -1.68
C GLY A 123 -25.28 4.89 -1.52
N SER A 124 -24.65 4.82 -0.37
CA SER A 124 -23.43 5.54 -0.04
C SER A 124 -22.51 4.65 0.80
N GLY A 125 -21.22 4.86 0.68
CA GLY A 125 -20.23 4.13 1.46
C GLY A 125 -19.22 5.05 2.11
N SER A 126 -18.66 4.60 3.23
CA SER A 126 -17.53 5.25 3.90
C SER A 126 -16.56 4.20 4.40
N SER A 127 -15.28 4.54 4.43
CA SER A 127 -14.23 3.66 4.91
C SER A 127 -13.37 4.37 5.94
N PHE A 128 -13.01 3.62 6.96
CA PHE A 128 -12.10 4.04 8.01
C PHE A 128 -10.88 3.10 7.99
N LEU A 129 -9.69 3.66 8.01
CA LEU A 129 -8.45 2.91 8.06
C LEU A 129 -7.71 3.25 9.35
N ASN A 130 -7.33 2.22 10.10
CA ASN A 130 -6.47 2.36 11.25
C ASN A 130 -5.24 1.43 11.11
N LEU A 131 -4.06 1.98 11.34
CA LEU A 131 -2.81 1.23 11.41
C LEU A 131 -2.19 1.49 12.78
N SER A 132 -2.17 0.45 13.61
CA SER A 132 -1.69 0.52 14.99
C SER A 132 -0.16 0.54 15.11
N LYS A 133 0.36 0.83 16.30
CA LYS A 133 1.79 0.71 16.62
C LYS A 133 2.31 -0.73 16.48
N ASP A 134 1.43 -1.71 16.68
CA ASP A 134 1.75 -3.14 16.57
C ASP A 134 1.61 -3.66 15.14
N LEU A 135 1.52 -2.75 14.16
CA LEU A 135 1.41 -3.05 12.73
C LEU A 135 0.14 -3.85 12.38
N GLU A 136 -0.90 -3.72 13.18
CA GLU A 136 -2.24 -4.20 12.82
C GLU A 136 -2.94 -3.15 11.95
N ILE A 137 -3.43 -3.59 10.79
CA ILE A 137 -4.27 -2.83 9.89
C ILE A 137 -5.71 -3.22 10.16
N GLN A 138 -6.57 -2.24 10.39
CA GLN A 138 -8.01 -2.44 10.48
C GLN A 138 -8.70 -1.56 9.44
N ILE A 139 -9.54 -2.18 8.61
CA ILE A 139 -10.37 -1.52 7.62
C ILE A 139 -11.81 -1.70 8.07
N ILE A 140 -12.55 -0.61 8.21
CA ILE A 140 -13.97 -0.61 8.56
C ILE A 140 -14.70 0.08 7.43
N ASP A 141 -15.46 -0.69 6.66
CA ASP A 141 -16.29 -0.21 5.58
C ASP A 141 -17.75 -0.20 6.01
N THR A 142 -18.41 0.92 5.81
CA THR A 142 -19.83 1.08 6.11
C THR A 142 -20.55 1.37 4.79
N THR A 143 -21.47 0.51 4.42
CA THR A 143 -22.31 0.69 3.24
C THR A 143 -23.74 0.94 3.68
N ASN A 144 -24.32 2.05 3.21
CA ASN A 144 -25.72 2.36 3.39
C ASN A 144 -26.44 2.14 2.07
N SER A 145 -27.51 1.36 2.07
CA SER A 145 -28.34 1.09 0.91
C SER A 145 -29.77 1.54 1.18
N PHE A 146 -30.50 1.95 0.13
CA PHE A 146 -31.90 2.36 0.21
C PHE A 146 -32.58 2.18 -1.13
N ASP A 147 -33.88 1.97 -1.11
CA ASP A 147 -34.72 1.97 -2.29
C ASP A 147 -35.28 3.37 -2.57
N ARG A 148 -35.72 3.58 -3.82
CA ARG A 148 -36.41 4.79 -4.23
C ARG A 148 -37.79 4.40 -4.78
N ASP A 149 -38.74 5.29 -4.62
CA ASP A 149 -40.05 5.14 -5.22
C ASP A 149 -40.06 5.52 -6.70
N SER A 150 -41.22 5.39 -7.35
CA SER A 150 -41.41 5.72 -8.76
C SER A 150 -41.20 7.20 -9.12
N THR A 151 -41.10 8.06 -8.10
CA THR A 151 -40.83 9.50 -8.23
C THR A 151 -39.40 9.88 -7.81
N ASP A 152 -38.53 8.89 -7.66
CA ASP A 152 -37.11 9.05 -7.30
C ASP A 152 -36.86 9.54 -5.84
N VAL A 153 -37.84 9.39 -4.97
CA VAL A 153 -37.74 9.73 -3.55
C VAL A 153 -37.28 8.53 -2.74
N ILE A 154 -36.33 8.73 -1.84
CA ILE A 154 -35.81 7.68 -0.95
C ILE A 154 -36.92 7.14 -0.07
N ILE A 155 -37.08 5.82 -0.04
CA ILE A 155 -37.99 5.12 0.85
C ILE A 155 -37.27 4.89 2.18
N GLU A 156 -37.48 5.74 3.17
CA GLU A 156 -36.75 5.71 4.45
C GLU A 156 -36.78 4.34 5.16
N LYS A 157 -37.89 3.59 5.02
CA LYS A 157 -38.04 2.26 5.63
C LYS A 157 -37.16 1.18 4.98
N SER A 158 -36.63 1.43 3.79
CA SER A 158 -35.72 0.52 3.09
C SER A 158 -34.25 0.73 3.41
N ARG A 159 -33.92 1.74 4.22
CA ARG A 159 -32.51 2.01 4.60
C ARG A 159 -31.94 0.82 5.36
N THR A 160 -30.83 0.33 4.87
CA THR A 160 -30.00 -0.69 5.53
C THR A 160 -28.58 -0.20 5.66
N THR A 161 -27.92 -0.60 6.73
CA THR A 161 -26.49 -0.31 6.94
C THR A 161 -25.78 -1.64 7.16
N GLU A 162 -24.75 -1.86 6.36
CA GLU A 162 -23.83 -2.99 6.51
C GLU A 162 -22.47 -2.48 6.91
N ILE A 163 -21.84 -3.14 7.89
CA ILE A 163 -20.50 -2.81 8.36
C ILE A 163 -19.63 -4.05 8.16
N THR A 164 -18.60 -3.89 7.37
CA THR A 164 -17.56 -4.92 7.16
C THR A 164 -16.27 -4.51 7.85
N ILE A 165 -15.69 -5.43 8.60
CA ILE A 165 -14.42 -5.20 9.30
C ILE A 165 -13.41 -6.23 8.84
N GLU A 166 -12.32 -5.76 8.25
CA GLU A 166 -11.17 -6.59 7.91
C GLU A 166 -9.96 -6.21 8.75
N LYS A 167 -9.21 -7.22 9.16
CA LYS A 167 -8.00 -7.02 9.95
C LYS A 167 -6.84 -7.77 9.33
N TYR A 168 -5.73 -7.08 9.19
CA TYR A 168 -4.47 -7.65 8.74
C TYR A 168 -3.37 -7.38 9.75
N ASN A 169 -2.31 -8.16 9.70
CA ASN A 169 -1.11 -7.91 10.48
C ASN A 169 0.12 -7.96 9.59
N ILE A 170 0.96 -6.93 9.68
CA ILE A 170 2.25 -6.91 9.01
C ILE A 170 3.27 -7.58 9.92
N LYS A 171 3.84 -8.68 9.47
CA LYS A 171 4.85 -9.43 10.21
C LYS A 171 6.23 -8.80 10.09
N SER A 172 7.12 -9.13 11.02
CA SER A 172 8.52 -8.65 11.00
C SER A 172 9.31 -9.03 9.74
N ASN A 173 8.88 -10.07 9.01
CA ASN A 173 9.45 -10.46 7.71
C ASN A 173 8.79 -9.75 6.51
N GLY A 174 7.85 -8.85 6.75
CA GLY A 174 7.16 -8.07 5.72
C GLY A 174 5.89 -8.73 5.14
N GLN A 175 5.54 -9.95 5.51
CA GLN A 175 4.28 -10.56 5.07
C GLN A 175 3.08 -9.84 5.67
N ILE A 176 2.01 -9.72 4.90
CA ILE A 176 0.72 -9.16 5.32
C ILE A 176 -0.28 -10.31 5.39
N LEU A 177 -0.81 -10.59 6.55
CA LEU A 177 -1.69 -11.75 6.78
C LEU A 177 -3.05 -11.27 7.31
N LEU A 178 -4.13 -11.79 6.73
CA LEU A 178 -5.50 -11.64 7.24
C LEU A 178 -5.59 -12.32 8.62
N LYS A 179 -6.30 -11.69 9.56
CA LYS A 179 -6.57 -12.21 10.90
C LYS A 179 -7.93 -12.89 10.98
#